data_9e96138b18c607f0d1b3ce97e0566f78
#
_entry.id   9e96138b18c607f0d1b3ce97e0566f78
#
_cell.length_a   1.000
_cell.length_b   1.000
_cell.length_c   1.000
_cell.angle_alpha   90.00
_cell.angle_beta   90.00
_cell.angle_gamma   90.00
#
_symmetry.space_group_name_H-M   'P 1'
#
loop_
_entity.id
_entity.type
_entity.pdbx_description
1 polymer ?
#
loop_
_entity_poly.entity_id
_entity_poly.type
_entity_poly.pdbx_seq_one_letter_code
_entity_poly.pdbx_strand_id
1 'polypeptide(L)'
;CETEKEYKSGRVYTFRIRTISQELAEYFSTMLNYHYSRELDGLGGELQIIQQKILDKIFCLTPVLLKNTDGYWRETMNVRQFEERIFVNLVKKYNSVMNIKLDENIQLYDFMEFKNNKPVKVSYKGKILLGDKLQFIASKNKEAQNLWYMALGTGLGENNARGFGFINYRYL
;
A
#
# COMPACT_ATOMS: atom_id res chain seq x y z
N CYS A 1 -7.63 1.13 16.58
CA CYS A 1 -9.10 1.08 16.70
C CYS A 1 -9.73 0.45 15.47
N GLU A 2 -9.69 -0.88 15.36
CA GLU A 2 -10.33 -1.57 14.21
C GLU A 2 -11.85 -1.69 14.37
N THR A 3 -12.38 -1.47 15.56
CA THR A 3 -13.81 -1.61 15.88
C THR A 3 -14.58 -0.29 15.92
N GLU A 4 -13.91 0.83 16.15
CA GLU A 4 -14.53 2.15 16.19
C GLU A 4 -14.10 2.95 14.95
N LYS A 5 -15.03 3.19 14.04
CA LYS A 5 -14.80 3.99 12.82
C LYS A 5 -14.74 5.50 13.08
N GLU A 6 -14.73 5.91 14.36
CA GLU A 6 -14.74 7.31 14.79
C GLU A 6 -13.51 7.61 15.66
N TYR A 7 -12.87 8.72 15.39
CA TYR A 7 -11.83 9.27 16.24
C TYR A 7 -12.49 10.04 17.40
N LYS A 8 -12.13 9.69 18.63
CA LYS A 8 -12.69 10.33 19.82
C LYS A 8 -11.86 11.54 20.23
N SER A 9 -12.53 12.64 20.57
CA SER A 9 -11.88 13.83 21.10
C SER A 9 -11.06 13.50 22.36
N GLY A 10 -9.92 14.18 22.54
CA GLY A 10 -9.02 14.02 23.66
C GLY A 10 -8.16 12.74 23.63
N ARG A 11 -8.19 11.95 22.54
CA ARG A 11 -7.31 10.78 22.35
C ARG A 11 -6.20 11.06 21.37
N VAL A 12 -5.03 10.49 21.64
CA VAL A 12 -3.88 10.52 20.74
C VAL A 12 -3.97 9.36 19.75
N TYR A 13 -3.76 9.68 18.47
CA TYR A 13 -3.74 8.72 17.37
C TYR A 13 -2.43 8.85 16.61
N THR A 14 -1.88 7.72 16.17
CA THR A 14 -0.68 7.69 15.35
C THR A 14 -1.05 7.35 13.90
N PHE A 15 -0.67 8.22 12.98
CA PHE A 15 -0.79 8.01 11.54
C PHE A 15 0.58 7.66 10.97
N ARG A 16 0.62 6.72 10.04
CA ARG A 16 1.82 6.40 9.29
C ARG A 16 1.63 6.78 7.84
N ILE A 17 2.46 7.68 7.36
CA ILE A 17 2.53 8.08 5.96
C ILE A 17 3.82 7.53 5.38
N ARG A 18 3.79 7.02 4.16
CA ARG A 18 4.97 6.59 3.43
C ARG A 18 5.01 7.23 2.07
N THR A 19 6.19 7.59 1.64
CA THR A 19 6.46 8.17 0.31
C THR A 19 7.83 7.73 -0.17
N ILE A 20 8.03 7.77 -1.48
CA ILE A 20 9.33 7.57 -2.13
C ILE A 20 10.03 8.90 -2.41
N SER A 21 9.36 10.04 -2.23
CA SER A 21 9.91 11.38 -2.37
C SER A 21 10.46 11.84 -1.03
N GLN A 22 11.76 12.12 -0.98
CA GLN A 22 12.42 12.69 0.18
C GLN A 22 11.84 14.09 0.52
N GLU A 23 11.67 14.94 -0.50
CA GLU A 23 11.10 16.27 -0.35
C GLU A 23 9.71 16.21 0.30
N LEU A 24 8.85 15.29 -0.14
CA LEU A 24 7.52 15.12 0.41
C LEU A 24 7.56 14.57 1.85
N ALA A 25 8.52 13.69 2.16
CA ALA A 25 8.71 13.17 3.52
C ALA A 25 9.13 14.28 4.49
N GLU A 26 10.07 15.12 4.09
CA GLU A 26 10.55 16.28 4.85
C GLU A 26 9.43 17.32 5.05
N TYR A 27 8.67 17.61 3.98
CA TYR A 27 7.50 18.48 4.04
C TYR A 27 6.47 17.98 5.07
N PHE A 28 6.09 16.71 5.01
CA PHE A 28 5.14 16.15 5.98
C PHE A 28 5.70 16.13 7.40
N SER A 29 6.98 15.83 7.58
CA SER A 29 7.63 15.85 8.88
C SER A 29 7.57 17.23 9.52
N THR A 30 7.72 18.29 8.74
CA THR A 30 7.67 19.67 9.22
C THR A 30 6.24 20.14 9.42
N MET A 31 5.39 19.97 8.39
CA MET A 31 4.06 20.60 8.39
C MET A 31 3.06 19.90 9.31
N LEU A 32 3.12 18.55 9.41
CA LEU A 32 2.15 17.83 10.23
C LEU A 32 2.43 17.95 11.75
N ASN A 33 3.66 18.19 12.14
CA ASN A 33 4.03 18.37 13.55
C ASN A 33 3.38 19.60 14.21
N TYR A 34 3.06 20.60 13.40
CA TYR A 34 2.49 21.87 13.87
C TYR A 34 1.13 22.15 13.24
N HIS A 35 0.55 21.13 12.58
CA HIS A 35 -0.74 21.31 11.94
C HIS A 35 -1.84 21.41 12.97
N TYR A 36 -2.66 22.45 12.84
CA TYR A 36 -3.86 22.66 13.62
C TYR A 36 -5.07 22.72 12.69
N SER A 37 -6.08 21.95 12.99
CA SER A 37 -7.40 22.04 12.36
C SER A 37 -8.49 21.99 13.43
N ARG A 38 -9.73 22.23 13.05
CA ARG A 38 -10.86 22.10 13.96
C ARG A 38 -10.98 20.71 14.59
N GLU A 39 -10.52 19.68 13.86
CA GLU A 39 -10.71 18.27 14.21
C GLU A 39 -9.45 17.60 14.75
N LEU A 40 -8.26 18.11 14.41
CA LEU A 40 -6.98 17.45 14.71
C LEU A 40 -5.89 18.47 15.03
N ASP A 41 -5.11 18.15 16.05
CA ASP A 41 -3.88 18.85 16.41
C ASP A 41 -2.67 17.95 16.18
N GLY A 42 -1.67 18.45 15.47
CA GLY A 42 -0.38 17.78 15.33
C GLY A 42 0.42 17.88 16.63
N LEU A 43 0.71 16.74 17.24
CA LEU A 43 1.46 16.68 18.51
C LEU A 43 2.95 16.41 18.31
N GLY A 44 3.34 15.94 17.13
CA GLY A 44 4.71 15.60 16.79
C GLY A 44 4.77 14.53 15.72
N GLY A 45 5.95 14.33 15.14
CA GLY A 45 6.19 13.30 14.14
C GLY A 45 7.67 12.89 14.10
N GLU A 46 7.90 11.70 13.59
CA GLU A 46 9.22 11.13 13.42
C GLU A 46 9.40 10.70 11.97
N LEU A 47 10.52 11.09 11.36
CA LEU A 47 10.92 10.63 10.05
C LEU A 47 11.77 9.37 10.18
N GLN A 48 11.32 8.29 9.56
CA GLN A 48 12.05 7.02 9.53
C GLN A 48 12.37 6.61 8.09
N ILE A 49 13.62 6.26 7.84
CA ILE A 49 14.07 5.72 6.56
C ILE A 49 14.03 4.20 6.63
N ILE A 50 13.32 3.58 5.69
CA ILE A 50 13.30 2.13 5.53
C ILE A 50 14.65 1.67 4.97
N GLN A 51 15.40 0.91 5.76
CA GLN A 51 16.70 0.40 5.35
C GLN A 51 16.58 -0.62 4.21
N GLN A 52 17.47 -0.54 3.25
CA GLN A 52 17.57 -1.53 2.16
C GLN A 52 18.24 -2.82 2.65
N LYS A 53 17.40 -3.78 3.05
CA LYS A 53 17.78 -5.17 3.39
C LYS A 53 16.87 -6.09 2.59
N ILE A 54 17.19 -7.36 2.51
CA ILE A 54 16.34 -8.32 1.79
C ILE A 54 14.99 -8.42 2.49
N LEU A 55 13.95 -8.04 1.74
CA LEU A 55 12.56 -8.21 2.13
C LEU A 55 12.18 -9.68 1.93
N ASP A 56 11.78 -10.35 2.97
CA ASP A 56 11.35 -11.75 2.92
C ASP A 56 9.83 -11.86 2.78
N LYS A 57 9.12 -11.12 3.62
CA LYS A 57 7.66 -11.17 3.68
C LYS A 57 7.02 -9.80 3.49
N ILE A 58 6.04 -9.72 2.59
CA ILE A 58 5.22 -8.52 2.36
C ILE A 58 3.77 -8.86 2.72
N PHE A 59 3.08 -7.99 3.44
CA PHE A 59 1.68 -8.21 3.81
C PHE A 59 0.87 -6.92 3.86
N CYS A 60 -0.39 -7.02 3.49
CA CYS A 60 -1.31 -5.90 3.46
C CYS A 60 -1.83 -5.56 4.86
N LEU A 61 -1.68 -4.30 5.27
CA LEU A 61 -2.38 -3.73 6.43
C LEU A 61 -3.79 -3.27 6.04
N THR A 62 -3.92 -2.66 4.87
CA THR A 62 -5.21 -2.27 4.29
C THR A 62 -5.50 -3.06 3.01
N PRO A 63 -6.76 -3.23 2.61
CA PRO A 63 -7.08 -4.01 1.43
C PRO A 63 -6.53 -3.40 0.15
N VAL A 64 -6.07 -4.26 -0.76
CA VAL A 64 -5.73 -3.90 -2.13
C VAL A 64 -7.00 -3.75 -2.93
N LEU A 65 -7.12 -2.66 -3.67
CA LEU A 65 -8.19 -2.42 -4.62
C LEU A 65 -7.66 -2.52 -6.04
N LEU A 66 -8.47 -3.13 -6.91
CA LEU A 66 -8.35 -3.01 -8.36
C LEU A 66 -9.63 -2.41 -8.90
N LYS A 67 -9.53 -1.32 -9.65
CA LYS A 67 -10.68 -0.76 -10.36
C LYS A 67 -11.10 -1.68 -11.47
N ASN A 68 -12.35 -2.02 -11.47
CA ASN A 68 -12.98 -2.76 -12.54
C ASN A 68 -14.33 -2.12 -12.86
N THR A 69 -14.67 -1.99 -14.14
CA THR A 69 -15.94 -1.46 -14.61
C THR A 69 -17.10 -2.39 -14.26
N ASP A 70 -16.82 -3.68 -14.21
CA ASP A 70 -17.82 -4.74 -14.12
C ASP A 70 -18.02 -5.27 -12.69
N GLY A 71 -17.47 -4.57 -11.68
CA GLY A 71 -17.64 -4.92 -10.27
C GLY A 71 -16.39 -5.41 -9.57
N TYR A 72 -16.59 -6.26 -8.58
CA TYR A 72 -15.49 -6.83 -7.81
C TYR A 72 -14.72 -7.89 -8.63
N TRP A 73 -13.40 -7.86 -8.56
CA TRP A 73 -12.56 -8.67 -9.43
C TRP A 73 -12.86 -10.17 -9.39
N ARG A 74 -13.22 -10.76 -8.24
CA ARG A 74 -13.55 -12.20 -8.13
C ARG A 74 -14.79 -12.62 -8.93
N GLU A 75 -15.62 -11.68 -9.34
CA GLU A 75 -16.82 -11.90 -10.17
C GLU A 75 -16.47 -11.88 -11.66
N THR A 76 -15.33 -11.27 -12.02
CA THR A 76 -15.01 -10.93 -13.40
C THR A 76 -13.64 -11.44 -13.89
N MET A 77 -12.76 -11.87 -12.98
CA MET A 77 -11.40 -12.32 -13.27
C MET A 77 -11.06 -13.57 -12.49
N ASN A 78 -10.15 -14.37 -13.05
CA ASN A 78 -9.48 -15.42 -12.29
C ASN A 78 -8.27 -14.88 -11.50
N VAL A 79 -7.70 -15.71 -10.63
CA VAL A 79 -6.57 -15.32 -9.76
C VAL A 79 -5.35 -14.87 -10.60
N ARG A 80 -5.03 -15.56 -11.69
CA ARG A 80 -3.90 -15.23 -12.57
C ARG A 80 -4.05 -13.83 -13.19
N GLN A 81 -5.24 -13.47 -13.65
CA GLN A 81 -5.53 -12.13 -14.17
C GLN A 81 -5.44 -11.06 -13.10
N PHE A 82 -5.85 -11.39 -11.87
CA PHE A 82 -5.70 -10.50 -10.72
C PHE A 82 -4.22 -10.25 -10.38
N GLU A 83 -3.41 -11.32 -10.32
CA GLU A 83 -1.96 -11.23 -10.09
C GLU A 83 -1.27 -10.38 -11.17
N GLU A 84 -1.57 -10.64 -12.43
CA GLU A 84 -1.05 -9.90 -13.58
C GLU A 84 -1.39 -8.40 -13.48
N ARG A 85 -2.62 -8.06 -13.12
CA ARG A 85 -3.01 -6.64 -12.95
C ARG A 85 -2.28 -5.96 -11.80
N ILE A 86 -2.05 -6.65 -10.68
CA ILE A 86 -1.24 -6.12 -9.58
C ILE A 86 0.19 -5.88 -10.04
N PHE A 87 0.78 -6.87 -10.71
CA PHE A 87 2.14 -6.79 -11.22
C PHE A 87 2.31 -5.65 -12.23
N VAL A 88 1.48 -5.59 -13.26
CA VAL A 88 1.50 -4.54 -14.29
C VAL A 88 1.29 -3.15 -13.66
N ASN A 89 0.39 -3.02 -12.67
CA ASN A 89 0.20 -1.76 -11.96
C ASN A 89 1.48 -1.33 -11.22
N LEU A 90 2.16 -2.28 -10.58
CA LEU A 90 3.40 -2.01 -9.85
C LEU A 90 4.55 -1.64 -10.80
N VAL A 91 4.72 -2.37 -11.90
CA VAL A 91 5.71 -2.07 -12.94
C VAL A 91 5.47 -0.69 -13.57
N LYS A 92 4.22 -0.34 -13.88
CA LYS A 92 3.88 1.00 -14.39
C LYS A 92 4.26 2.12 -13.41
N LYS A 93 3.99 1.93 -12.12
CA LYS A 93 4.42 2.89 -11.08
C LYS A 93 5.95 3.02 -11.06
N TYR A 94 6.66 1.89 -11.08
CA TYR A 94 8.11 1.86 -11.04
C TYR A 94 8.72 2.57 -12.26
N ASN A 95 8.24 2.24 -13.46
CA ASN A 95 8.70 2.86 -14.70
C ASN A 95 8.46 4.37 -14.71
N SER A 96 7.30 4.82 -14.23
CA SER A 96 6.98 6.24 -14.12
C SER A 96 7.88 6.99 -13.14
N VAL A 97 8.21 6.37 -12.00
CA VAL A 97 9.05 7.00 -10.97
C VAL A 97 10.51 7.01 -11.36
N MET A 98 11.02 5.89 -11.90
CA MET A 98 12.43 5.73 -12.23
C MET A 98 12.78 6.24 -13.65
N ASN A 99 11.75 6.62 -14.42
CA ASN A 99 11.88 7.02 -15.84
C ASN A 99 12.62 5.96 -16.70
N ILE A 100 12.29 4.69 -16.50
CA ILE A 100 12.85 3.55 -17.22
C ILE A 100 11.73 2.66 -17.75
N LYS A 101 12.09 1.70 -18.59
CA LYS A 101 11.21 0.59 -18.98
C LYS A 101 11.78 -0.70 -18.43
N LEU A 102 11.18 -1.19 -17.35
CA LEU A 102 11.55 -2.46 -16.74
C LEU A 102 11.04 -3.63 -17.59
N ASP A 103 11.83 -4.70 -17.69
CA ASP A 103 11.37 -5.96 -18.27
C ASP A 103 10.21 -6.52 -17.42
N GLU A 104 9.14 -6.93 -18.08
CA GLU A 104 7.96 -7.48 -17.41
C GLU A 104 8.12 -8.98 -17.05
N ASN A 105 9.24 -9.60 -17.41
CA ASN A 105 9.50 -11.01 -17.11
C ASN A 105 10.23 -11.18 -15.75
N ILE A 106 9.61 -10.67 -14.69
CA ILE A 106 10.16 -10.69 -13.34
C ILE A 106 9.28 -11.56 -12.44
N GLN A 107 9.89 -12.52 -11.78
CA GLN A 107 9.24 -13.23 -10.68
C GLN A 107 9.21 -12.33 -9.44
N LEU A 108 8.07 -11.72 -9.17
CA LEU A 108 7.90 -10.76 -8.07
C LEU A 108 7.90 -11.43 -6.69
N TYR A 109 7.35 -12.62 -6.58
CA TYR A 109 7.22 -13.38 -5.33
C TYR A 109 7.29 -14.89 -5.60
N ASP A 110 7.60 -15.65 -4.57
CA ASP A 110 7.63 -17.11 -4.61
C ASP A 110 6.28 -17.72 -4.22
N PHE A 111 5.52 -16.99 -3.38
CA PHE A 111 4.21 -17.41 -2.91
C PHE A 111 3.31 -16.21 -2.61
N MET A 112 2.01 -16.32 -2.93
CA MET A 112 0.98 -15.36 -2.60
C MET A 112 -0.19 -16.04 -1.87
N GLU A 113 -0.71 -15.39 -0.85
CA GLU A 113 -1.83 -15.87 -0.06
C GLU A 113 -2.87 -14.75 0.15
N PHE A 114 -4.15 -15.08 -0.01
CA PHE A 114 -5.25 -14.23 0.43
C PHE A 114 -5.48 -14.40 1.93
N LYS A 115 -5.47 -13.31 2.67
CA LYS A 115 -5.70 -13.30 4.13
C LYS A 115 -7.16 -13.16 4.52
N ASN A 116 -8.06 -13.07 3.56
CA ASN A 116 -9.50 -13.00 3.75
C ASN A 116 -10.24 -13.89 2.74
N ASN A 117 -11.24 -14.62 3.23
CA ASN A 117 -12.10 -15.46 2.39
C ASN A 117 -13.22 -14.62 1.73
N LYS A 118 -13.74 -13.62 2.45
CA LYS A 118 -14.75 -12.68 1.96
C LYS A 118 -14.09 -11.33 1.70
N PRO A 119 -14.55 -10.55 0.68
CA PRO A 119 -13.98 -9.25 0.42
C PRO A 119 -14.07 -8.31 1.62
N VAL A 120 -13.01 -7.56 1.84
CA VAL A 120 -13.00 -6.49 2.85
C VAL A 120 -13.82 -5.33 2.30
N LYS A 121 -14.88 -4.95 3.01
CA LYS A 121 -15.77 -3.85 2.64
C LYS A 121 -15.27 -2.56 3.27
N VAL A 122 -15.08 -1.53 2.45
CA VAL A 122 -14.74 -0.19 2.93
C VAL A 122 -15.73 0.81 2.40
N SER A 123 -16.40 1.53 3.30
CA SER A 123 -17.32 2.62 2.92
C SER A 123 -16.50 3.86 2.55
N TYR A 124 -16.78 4.43 1.36
CA TYR A 124 -16.15 5.65 0.89
C TYR A 124 -17.12 6.50 0.07
N LYS A 125 -17.41 7.71 0.55
CA LYS A 125 -18.34 8.67 -0.11
C LYS A 125 -19.66 8.03 -0.55
N GLY A 126 -20.31 7.28 0.36
CA GLY A 126 -21.59 6.62 0.11
C GLY A 126 -21.52 5.36 -0.79
N LYS A 127 -20.30 4.96 -1.23
CA LYS A 127 -20.08 3.73 -2.00
C LYS A 127 -19.33 2.70 -1.16
N ILE A 128 -19.59 1.42 -1.41
CA ILE A 128 -18.82 0.33 -0.82
C ILE A 128 -17.76 -0.09 -1.82
N LEU A 129 -16.49 -0.02 -1.39
CA LEU A 129 -15.36 -0.52 -2.13
C LEU A 129 -15.00 -1.90 -1.57
N LEU A 130 -14.72 -2.85 -2.46
CA LEU A 130 -14.36 -4.23 -2.13
C LEU A 130 -12.90 -4.48 -2.48
N GLY A 131 -12.14 -5.01 -1.55
CA GLY A 131 -10.73 -5.33 -1.75
C GLY A 131 -10.28 -6.55 -0.96
N ASP A 132 -9.05 -6.98 -1.18
CA ASP A 132 -8.46 -8.13 -0.53
C ASP A 132 -7.17 -7.79 0.20
N LYS A 133 -6.94 -8.45 1.34
CA LYS A 133 -5.66 -8.42 2.03
C LYS A 133 -4.82 -9.60 1.54
N LEU A 134 -3.61 -9.30 1.13
CA LEU A 134 -2.66 -10.25 0.55
C LEU A 134 -1.42 -10.36 1.43
N GLN A 135 -0.78 -11.50 1.32
CA GLN A 135 0.55 -11.74 1.87
C GLN A 135 1.40 -12.42 0.80
N PHE A 136 2.67 -12.03 0.72
CA PHE A 136 3.62 -12.55 -0.24
C PHE A 136 4.89 -13.00 0.47
N ILE A 137 5.51 -14.06 -0.02
CA ILE A 137 6.93 -14.34 0.18
C ILE A 137 7.65 -13.72 -1.02
N ALA A 138 8.42 -12.68 -0.76
CA ALA A 138 9.05 -11.90 -1.81
C ALA A 138 10.18 -12.67 -2.48
N SER A 139 10.25 -12.61 -3.80
CA SER A 139 11.41 -13.13 -4.52
C SER A 139 12.68 -12.34 -4.15
N LYS A 140 13.81 -13.04 -4.07
CA LYS A 140 15.10 -12.45 -3.65
C LYS A 140 15.88 -11.81 -4.81
N ASN A 141 15.36 -11.88 -6.05
CA ASN A 141 15.99 -11.22 -7.18
C ASN A 141 15.93 -9.69 -7.01
N LYS A 142 16.93 -9.02 -7.55
CA LYS A 142 17.15 -7.57 -7.35
C LYS A 142 16.00 -6.73 -7.85
N GLU A 143 15.43 -7.09 -8.99
CA GLU A 143 14.33 -6.35 -9.63
C GLU A 143 13.05 -6.44 -8.79
N ALA A 144 12.71 -7.62 -8.30
CA ALA A 144 11.57 -7.83 -7.41
C ALA A 144 11.75 -7.05 -6.10
N GLN A 145 12.95 -7.08 -5.52
CA GLN A 145 13.24 -6.33 -4.29
C GLN A 145 13.06 -4.81 -4.51
N ASN A 146 13.53 -4.27 -5.63
CA ASN A 146 13.35 -2.86 -5.98
C ASN A 146 11.86 -2.50 -6.13
N LEU A 147 11.07 -3.36 -6.80
CA LEU A 147 9.63 -3.18 -6.94
C LEU A 147 8.92 -3.19 -5.57
N TRP A 148 9.31 -4.10 -4.68
CA TRP A 148 8.73 -4.16 -3.33
C TRP A 148 9.09 -2.94 -2.49
N TYR A 149 10.35 -2.46 -2.55
CA TYR A 149 10.75 -1.23 -1.86
C TYR A 149 9.94 -0.02 -2.34
N MET A 150 9.76 0.13 -3.65
CA MET A 150 8.89 1.17 -4.17
C MET A 150 7.45 1.00 -3.68
N ALA A 151 6.93 -0.24 -3.67
CA ALA A 151 5.58 -0.52 -3.22
C ALA A 151 5.36 -0.16 -1.73
N LEU A 152 6.39 -0.23 -0.88
CA LEU A 152 6.31 0.23 0.51
C LEU A 152 5.97 1.72 0.61
N GLY A 153 6.43 2.53 -0.33
CA GLY A 153 6.14 3.97 -0.39
C GLY A 153 4.92 4.35 -1.22
N THR A 154 4.62 3.57 -2.28
CA THR A 154 3.54 3.90 -3.22
C THR A 154 2.26 3.11 -3.01
N GLY A 155 2.32 2.03 -2.23
CA GLY A 155 1.22 1.09 -2.04
C GLY A 155 1.02 0.11 -3.21
N LEU A 156 0.24 -0.94 -2.94
CA LEU A 156 -0.10 -2.00 -3.89
C LEU A 156 -1.51 -1.79 -4.46
N GLY A 157 -1.68 -2.05 -5.77
CA GLY A 157 -2.95 -1.81 -6.46
C GLY A 157 -3.28 -0.32 -6.61
N GLU A 158 -4.54 0.03 -6.44
CA GLU A 158 -5.06 1.36 -6.76
C GLU A 158 -5.64 2.09 -5.54
N ASN A 159 -5.95 3.40 -5.68
CA ASN A 159 -6.45 4.27 -4.60
C ASN A 159 -5.50 4.40 -3.39
N ASN A 160 -4.20 4.28 -3.59
CA ASN A 160 -3.22 4.29 -2.51
C ASN A 160 -3.19 5.62 -1.73
N ALA A 161 -3.38 6.77 -2.38
CA ALA A 161 -3.51 8.07 -1.71
C ALA A 161 -4.69 8.17 -0.73
N ARG A 162 -5.59 7.18 -0.76
CA ARG A 162 -6.74 7.05 0.17
C ARG A 162 -6.50 5.98 1.23
N GLY A 163 -5.27 5.49 1.35
CA GLY A 163 -4.86 4.50 2.33
C GLY A 163 -5.11 3.04 1.93
N PHE A 164 -5.56 2.75 0.69
CA PHE A 164 -5.70 1.39 0.19
C PHE A 164 -4.37 0.80 -0.25
N GLY A 165 -4.24 -0.53 -0.12
CA GLY A 165 -3.02 -1.23 -0.51
C GLY A 165 -1.78 -0.83 0.30
N PHE A 166 -1.97 -0.34 1.52
CA PHE A 166 -0.87 -0.05 2.42
C PHE A 166 -0.28 -1.36 2.92
N ILE A 167 0.98 -1.63 2.57
CA ILE A 167 1.67 -2.87 2.87
C ILE A 167 2.72 -2.68 3.96
N ASN A 168 3.06 -3.77 4.64
CA ASN A 168 4.16 -3.84 5.59
C ASN A 168 5.05 -5.03 5.26
N TYR A 169 6.17 -5.17 5.95
CA TYR A 169 7.20 -6.11 5.58
C TYR A 169 7.88 -6.75 6.79
N ARG A 170 8.60 -7.85 6.51
CA ARG A 170 9.64 -8.40 7.36
C ARG A 170 10.90 -8.59 6.53
N TYR A 171 12.03 -8.35 7.14
CA TYR A 171 13.33 -8.70 6.57
C TYR A 171 13.62 -10.19 6.77
N LEU A 172 14.53 -10.70 5.94
CA LEU A 172 15.12 -12.02 6.08
C LEU A 172 15.95 -12.10 7.36
#